data_876e7dd1a8027fcb87500326ee97deab
#
_entry.id   876e7dd1a8027fcb87500326ee97deab
#
_cell.length_a   1.000
_cell.length_b   1.000
_cell.length_c   1.000
_cell.angle_alpha   90.00
_cell.angle_beta   90.00
_cell.angle_gamma   90.00
#
_symmetry.space_group_name_H-M   'P 1'
#
loop_
_entity.id
_entity.type
_entity.pdbx_description
1 polymer ?
#
loop_
_entity_poly.entity_id
_entity_poly.type
_entity_poly.pdbx_seq_one_letter_code
_entity_poly.pdbx_strand_id
1 'polypeptide(L)'
;MSQDLPPKAIFTSRRMEQQWMRMQGVKMVRSGTPATAVAKHFMVSVRAVFKWVAAFSEGGQNALIAKDGAGRPPKVNAEQMQWVADTVRDYTPDQLKFEFGLWTLRLIGHLIERQFNMTLSLPTLGKLMARLGFTPQRPVYRAYEQDAALVQRWHLEDFPRLLANAKRRGAMIMFADEAGMRTDYHAGTTWSPRGLTPVVRATGQRVSVQMISAIGTNGQLQFMIYEGRGTAEVFRDFLKQLLIGAVQPIILVVDGHSIHKAKIVQEYVESTDGKLELHYLPPYAPQLNPDEQVWKNVKERVAKQKPVDKFSLRILLHAALVRLQGLPEIVRGFFRHPDCARII
;
A
#
# COMPACT_ATOMS: atom_id res chain seq x y z
N MET A 1 34.74 -4.68 48.94
CA MET A 1 33.59 -4.05 48.24
C MET A 1 33.10 -5.02 47.18
N SER A 2 31.99 -5.72 47.47
CA SER A 2 31.37 -6.63 46.53
C SER A 2 30.72 -5.78 45.41
N GLN A 3 31.33 -5.76 44.23
CA GLN A 3 30.65 -5.24 43.05
C GLN A 3 29.65 -6.29 42.61
N ASP A 4 28.38 -6.05 42.98
CA ASP A 4 27.27 -6.91 42.58
C ASP A 4 27.22 -7.05 41.05
N LEU A 5 27.09 -8.30 40.61
CA LEU A 5 26.73 -8.60 39.21
C LEU A 5 25.41 -7.88 38.89
N PRO A 6 25.33 -7.15 37.79
CA PRO A 6 24.07 -6.52 37.39
C PRO A 6 22.99 -7.61 37.25
N PRO A 7 21.76 -7.35 37.70
CA PRO A 7 20.68 -8.32 37.57
C PRO A 7 20.50 -8.71 36.11
N LYS A 8 20.27 -10.00 35.84
CA LYS A 8 20.06 -10.57 34.46
C LYS A 8 19.03 -9.80 33.61
N ALA A 9 18.18 -9.00 34.24
CA ALA A 9 17.19 -8.16 33.56
C ALA A 9 17.77 -6.98 32.78
N ILE A 10 19.05 -6.63 32.91
CA ILE A 10 19.66 -5.48 32.18
C ILE A 10 20.14 -5.86 30.80
N PHE A 11 20.36 -7.14 30.52
CA PHE A 11 20.86 -7.57 29.21
C PHE A 11 19.75 -8.04 28.31
N THR A 12 19.59 -7.42 27.15
CA THR A 12 18.61 -7.79 26.14
C THR A 12 18.97 -9.06 25.35
N SER A 13 20.22 -9.54 25.48
CA SER A 13 20.67 -10.79 24.91
C SER A 13 21.85 -11.41 25.71
N ARG A 14 21.94 -12.76 25.66
CA ARG A 14 23.07 -13.51 26.20
C ARG A 14 24.43 -13.03 25.67
N ARG A 15 24.43 -12.51 24.44
CA ARG A 15 25.60 -11.98 23.78
C ARG A 15 26.12 -10.69 24.45
N MET A 16 25.22 -9.77 24.78
CA MET A 16 25.56 -8.56 25.53
C MET A 16 26.11 -8.86 26.91
N GLU A 17 25.51 -9.84 27.59
CA GLU A 17 25.97 -10.36 28.86
C GLU A 17 27.42 -10.90 28.76
N GLN A 18 27.71 -11.73 27.78
CA GLN A 18 29.04 -12.29 27.57
C GLN A 18 30.07 -11.22 27.21
N GLN A 19 29.70 -10.23 26.40
CA GLN A 19 30.57 -9.10 26.07
C GLN A 19 30.90 -8.29 27.31
N TRP A 20 29.90 -7.96 28.10
CA TRP A 20 30.06 -7.25 29.38
C TRP A 20 30.99 -8.02 30.34
N MET A 21 30.76 -9.34 30.51
CA MET A 21 31.63 -10.17 31.34
C MET A 21 33.09 -10.14 30.90
N ARG A 22 33.36 -10.20 29.58
CA ARG A 22 34.72 -10.10 29.04
C ARG A 22 35.38 -8.75 29.40
N MET A 23 34.65 -7.65 29.18
CA MET A 23 35.14 -6.30 29.44
C MET A 23 35.41 -6.10 30.94
N GLN A 24 34.49 -6.52 31.82
CA GLN A 24 34.68 -6.40 33.27
C GLN A 24 35.81 -7.33 33.79
N GLY A 25 35.86 -8.56 33.29
CA GLY A 25 36.92 -9.51 33.65
C GLY A 25 38.30 -8.99 33.31
N VAL A 26 38.50 -8.41 32.12
CA VAL A 26 39.77 -7.76 31.75
C VAL A 26 40.08 -6.56 32.66
N LYS A 27 39.06 -5.72 32.94
CA LYS A 27 39.22 -4.58 33.85
C LYS A 27 39.68 -5.00 35.23
N MET A 28 39.10 -6.05 35.80
CA MET A 28 39.48 -6.58 37.12
C MET A 28 40.92 -7.14 37.15
N VAL A 29 41.31 -7.90 36.12
CA VAL A 29 42.71 -8.39 36.03
C VAL A 29 43.69 -7.24 35.94
N ARG A 30 43.43 -6.21 35.15
CA ARG A 30 44.28 -5.02 35.03
C ARG A 30 44.35 -4.16 36.26
N SER A 31 43.34 -4.23 37.13
CA SER A 31 43.36 -3.59 38.46
C SER A 31 44.04 -4.44 39.54
N GLY A 32 44.67 -5.56 39.17
CA GLY A 32 45.45 -6.40 40.08
C GLY A 32 44.73 -7.61 40.66
N THR A 33 43.46 -7.87 40.25
CA THR A 33 42.72 -9.05 40.74
C THR A 33 43.28 -10.31 40.06
N PRO A 34 43.65 -11.37 40.78
CA PRO A 34 44.13 -12.61 40.21
C PRO A 34 43.13 -13.23 39.23
N ALA A 35 43.60 -13.76 38.09
CA ALA A 35 42.75 -14.37 37.07
C ALA A 35 41.88 -15.52 37.61
N THR A 36 42.35 -16.25 38.65
CA THR A 36 41.60 -17.28 39.34
C THR A 36 40.40 -16.72 40.11
N ALA A 37 40.55 -15.56 40.74
CA ALA A 37 39.44 -14.90 41.45
C ALA A 37 38.41 -14.34 40.48
N VAL A 38 38.86 -13.76 39.33
CA VAL A 38 37.99 -13.30 38.25
C VAL A 38 37.21 -14.47 37.64
N ALA A 39 37.86 -15.59 37.40
CA ALA A 39 37.24 -16.80 36.84
C ALA A 39 36.13 -17.32 37.79
N LYS A 40 36.38 -17.34 39.11
CA LYS A 40 35.41 -17.72 40.12
C LYS A 40 34.22 -16.73 40.17
N HIS A 41 34.50 -15.43 40.08
CA HIS A 41 33.46 -14.37 40.09
C HIS A 41 32.48 -14.50 38.94
N PHE A 42 32.98 -14.73 37.72
CA PHE A 42 32.14 -14.87 36.51
C PHE A 42 31.71 -16.32 36.20
N MET A 43 32.06 -17.28 37.04
CA MET A 43 31.77 -18.71 36.86
C MET A 43 32.27 -19.22 35.49
N VAL A 44 33.49 -18.84 35.10
CA VAL A 44 34.16 -19.24 33.87
C VAL A 44 35.49 -19.94 34.15
N SER A 45 36.08 -20.60 33.17
CA SER A 45 37.42 -21.16 33.33
C SER A 45 38.51 -20.09 33.41
N VAL A 46 39.57 -20.32 34.16
CA VAL A 46 40.73 -19.43 34.20
C VAL A 46 41.34 -19.20 32.82
N ARG A 47 41.32 -20.25 31.96
CA ARG A 47 41.74 -20.17 30.56
C ARG A 47 40.91 -19.17 29.75
N ALA A 48 39.61 -19.03 30.04
CA ALA A 48 38.77 -18.04 29.38
C ALA A 48 39.20 -16.62 29.76
N VAL A 49 39.51 -16.38 31.03
CA VAL A 49 40.00 -15.05 31.49
C VAL A 49 41.32 -14.69 30.79
N PHE A 50 42.26 -15.62 30.73
CA PHE A 50 43.51 -15.38 30.00
C PHE A 50 43.30 -15.09 28.51
N LYS A 51 42.38 -15.80 27.86
CA LYS A 51 41.99 -15.49 26.46
C LYS A 51 41.43 -14.10 26.31
N TRP A 52 40.65 -13.60 27.28
CA TRP A 52 40.12 -12.24 27.24
C TRP A 52 41.20 -11.21 27.40
N VAL A 53 42.13 -11.44 28.31
CA VAL A 53 43.30 -10.54 28.52
C VAL A 53 44.21 -10.50 27.28
N ALA A 54 44.53 -11.66 26.71
CA ALA A 54 45.29 -11.73 25.46
C ALA A 54 44.63 -10.99 24.30
N ALA A 55 43.33 -11.26 24.05
CA ALA A 55 42.58 -10.56 23.04
C ALA A 55 42.56 -9.04 23.27
N PHE A 56 42.43 -8.59 24.50
CA PHE A 56 42.48 -7.17 24.82
C PHE A 56 43.87 -6.58 24.55
N SER A 57 44.95 -7.31 24.87
CA SER A 57 46.32 -6.87 24.62
C SER A 57 46.65 -6.74 23.14
N GLU A 58 46.03 -7.59 22.28
CA GLU A 58 46.21 -7.57 20.82
C GLU A 58 45.35 -6.52 20.10
N GLY A 59 44.10 -6.33 20.52
CA GLY A 59 43.14 -5.50 19.77
C GLY A 59 42.27 -4.58 20.62
N GLY A 60 42.64 -4.34 21.90
CA GLY A 60 41.92 -3.44 22.78
C GLY A 60 40.48 -3.87 23.07
N GLN A 61 39.62 -2.91 23.40
CA GLN A 61 38.23 -3.17 23.67
C GLN A 61 37.47 -3.80 22.52
N ASN A 62 37.85 -3.47 21.27
CA ASN A 62 37.19 -3.98 20.07
C ASN A 62 37.35 -5.50 19.92
N ALA A 63 38.45 -6.07 20.38
CA ALA A 63 38.67 -7.52 20.37
C ALA A 63 37.76 -8.29 21.36
N LEU A 64 37.21 -7.60 22.36
CA LEU A 64 36.27 -8.19 23.33
C LEU A 64 34.82 -8.16 22.87
N ILE A 65 34.49 -7.43 21.81
CA ILE A 65 33.16 -7.38 21.23
C ILE A 65 32.76 -8.79 20.78
N ALA A 66 31.56 -9.21 21.14
CA ALA A 66 31.05 -10.50 20.74
C ALA A 66 30.75 -10.49 19.22
N LYS A 67 31.57 -11.17 18.45
CA LYS A 67 31.34 -11.35 16.99
C LYS A 67 30.06 -12.17 16.75
N ASP A 68 29.35 -11.87 15.65
CA ASP A 68 28.26 -12.74 15.24
C ASP A 68 28.82 -14.12 14.93
N GLY A 69 28.21 -15.14 15.54
CA GLY A 69 28.56 -16.50 15.21
C GLY A 69 28.26 -16.73 13.71
N ALA A 70 29.14 -17.46 13.03
CA ALA A 70 28.99 -17.72 11.60
C ALA A 70 27.67 -18.42 11.23
N GLY A 71 26.89 -18.89 12.21
CA GLY A 71 25.63 -19.57 11.97
C GLY A 71 25.76 -20.82 11.07
N ARG A 72 24.66 -21.48 10.80
CA ARG A 72 24.62 -22.54 9.78
C ARG A 72 24.69 -21.87 8.39
N PRO A 73 25.58 -22.32 7.49
CA PRO A 73 25.60 -21.83 6.12
C PRO A 73 24.21 -21.83 5.49
N PRO A 74 23.83 -20.81 4.72
CA PRO A 74 22.55 -20.77 4.05
C PRO A 74 22.45 -21.97 3.07
N LYS A 75 21.27 -22.58 3.00
CA LYS A 75 21.03 -23.69 2.06
C LYS A 75 21.10 -23.25 0.59
N VAL A 76 20.75 -21.98 0.33
CA VAL A 76 20.76 -21.37 -1.00
C VAL A 76 21.96 -20.42 -1.07
N ASN A 77 22.83 -20.61 -2.04
CA ASN A 77 24.00 -19.75 -2.24
C ASN A 77 23.63 -18.41 -2.90
N ALA A 78 24.60 -17.50 -3.03
CA ALA A 78 24.36 -16.15 -3.57
C ALA A 78 23.89 -16.15 -5.03
N GLU A 79 24.45 -17.02 -5.88
CA GLU A 79 24.07 -17.14 -7.29
C GLU A 79 22.64 -17.68 -7.45
N GLN A 80 22.29 -18.69 -6.67
CA GLN A 80 20.93 -19.25 -6.64
C GLN A 80 19.93 -18.24 -6.13
N MET A 81 20.27 -17.44 -5.10
CA MET A 81 19.43 -16.35 -4.60
C MET A 81 19.18 -15.30 -5.68
N GLN A 82 20.22 -14.89 -6.40
CA GLN A 82 20.10 -13.92 -7.48
C GLN A 82 19.20 -14.47 -8.60
N TRP A 83 19.42 -15.71 -9.01
CA TRP A 83 18.61 -16.35 -10.04
C TRP A 83 17.12 -16.40 -9.66
N VAL A 84 16.80 -16.73 -8.39
CA VAL A 84 15.41 -16.72 -7.89
C VAL A 84 14.84 -15.30 -7.95
N ALA A 85 15.61 -14.30 -7.53
CA ALA A 85 15.17 -12.92 -7.56
C ALA A 85 14.85 -12.43 -8.98
N ASP A 86 15.74 -12.71 -9.92
CA ASP A 86 15.59 -12.32 -11.33
C ASP A 86 14.39 -13.06 -11.95
N THR A 87 14.27 -14.36 -11.70
CA THR A 87 13.17 -15.16 -12.24
C THR A 87 11.80 -14.68 -11.72
N VAL A 88 11.68 -14.42 -10.42
CA VAL A 88 10.41 -13.95 -9.82
C VAL A 88 10.06 -12.54 -10.26
N ARG A 89 11.06 -11.70 -10.53
CA ARG A 89 10.86 -10.32 -11.00
C ARG A 89 10.45 -10.28 -12.49
N ASP A 90 11.11 -11.05 -13.32
CA ASP A 90 11.07 -10.88 -14.77
C ASP A 90 10.06 -11.81 -15.46
N TYR A 91 9.60 -12.87 -14.78
CA TYR A 91 8.66 -13.85 -15.31
C TYR A 91 7.45 -14.05 -14.41
N THR A 92 6.32 -14.32 -15.02
CA THR A 92 5.14 -14.85 -14.33
C THR A 92 5.18 -16.38 -14.28
N PRO A 93 4.50 -17.04 -13.31
CA PRO A 93 4.53 -18.51 -13.20
C PRO A 93 4.05 -19.23 -14.45
N ASP A 94 3.01 -18.74 -15.14
CA ASP A 94 2.45 -19.34 -16.36
C ASP A 94 3.44 -19.30 -17.52
N GLN A 95 4.25 -18.24 -17.66
CA GLN A 95 5.35 -18.19 -18.64
C GLN A 95 6.38 -19.32 -18.40
N LEU A 96 6.49 -19.79 -17.16
CA LEU A 96 7.36 -20.90 -16.78
C LEU A 96 6.62 -22.24 -16.72
N LYS A 97 5.44 -22.33 -17.34
CA LYS A 97 4.59 -23.55 -17.43
C LYS A 97 4.04 -24.03 -16.08
N PHE A 98 3.79 -23.12 -15.14
CA PHE A 98 2.94 -23.40 -13.98
C PHE A 98 1.48 -23.10 -14.32
N GLU A 99 0.54 -23.74 -13.63
CA GLU A 99 -0.90 -23.55 -13.84
C GLU A 99 -1.45 -22.21 -13.32
N PHE A 100 -0.64 -21.43 -12.61
CA PHE A 100 -1.07 -20.19 -11.93
C PHE A 100 -0.32 -18.99 -12.47
N GLY A 101 -1.01 -17.85 -12.58
CA GLY A 101 -0.44 -16.57 -13.05
C GLY A 101 0.23 -15.73 -11.95
N LEU A 102 0.13 -16.10 -10.66
CA LEU A 102 0.67 -15.31 -9.55
C LEU A 102 1.64 -16.13 -8.70
N TRP A 103 2.78 -15.53 -8.36
CA TRP A 103 3.75 -16.15 -7.47
C TRP A 103 3.20 -16.34 -6.05
N THR A 104 3.33 -17.54 -5.54
CA THR A 104 3.12 -17.89 -4.13
C THR A 104 4.40 -18.49 -3.58
N LEU A 105 4.59 -18.49 -2.26
CA LEU A 105 5.75 -19.17 -1.66
C LEU A 105 5.84 -20.65 -2.03
N ARG A 106 4.69 -21.31 -2.24
CA ARG A 106 4.67 -22.72 -2.67
C ARG A 106 5.18 -22.87 -4.09
N LEU A 107 4.76 -22.01 -5.02
CA LEU A 107 5.27 -22.05 -6.41
C LEU A 107 6.75 -21.69 -6.50
N ILE A 108 7.21 -20.73 -5.69
CA ILE A 108 8.64 -20.41 -5.59
C ILE A 108 9.42 -21.63 -5.03
N GLY A 109 8.83 -22.37 -4.10
CA GLY A 109 9.40 -23.62 -3.62
C GLY A 109 9.55 -24.67 -4.74
N HIS A 110 8.51 -24.87 -5.55
CA HIS A 110 8.55 -25.78 -6.70
C HIS A 110 9.53 -25.30 -7.78
N LEU A 111 9.64 -23.99 -7.99
CA LEU A 111 10.64 -23.41 -8.90
C LEU A 111 12.07 -23.76 -8.47
N ILE A 112 12.38 -23.59 -7.18
CA ILE A 112 13.69 -23.89 -6.59
C ILE A 112 13.96 -25.39 -6.65
N GLU A 113 12.96 -26.22 -6.36
CA GLU A 113 13.07 -27.67 -6.43
C GLU A 113 13.35 -28.15 -7.86
N ARG A 114 12.62 -27.63 -8.83
CA ARG A 114 12.81 -27.94 -10.26
C ARG A 114 14.18 -27.52 -10.77
N GLN A 115 14.68 -26.37 -10.36
CA GLN A 115 15.94 -25.81 -10.88
C GLN A 115 17.18 -26.34 -10.16
N PHE A 116 17.09 -26.53 -8.84
CA PHE A 116 18.25 -26.83 -8.00
C PHE A 116 18.14 -28.16 -7.26
N ASN A 117 17.08 -28.93 -7.50
CA ASN A 117 16.78 -30.20 -6.79
C ASN A 117 16.83 -30.00 -5.26
N MET A 118 16.29 -28.89 -4.77
CA MET A 118 16.37 -28.50 -3.36
C MET A 118 14.99 -28.15 -2.80
N THR A 119 14.58 -28.83 -1.76
CA THR A 119 13.31 -28.56 -1.06
C THR A 119 13.53 -27.64 0.14
N LEU A 120 12.73 -26.58 0.22
CA LEU A 120 12.73 -25.59 1.29
C LEU A 120 11.36 -25.53 1.97
N SER A 121 11.33 -25.37 3.29
CA SER A 121 10.08 -25.14 4.00
C SER A 121 9.52 -23.73 3.74
N LEU A 122 8.19 -23.56 3.80
CA LEU A 122 7.55 -22.26 3.59
C LEU A 122 8.11 -21.13 4.47
N PRO A 123 8.41 -21.36 5.79
CA PRO A 123 9.07 -20.33 6.60
C PRO A 123 10.46 -19.95 6.09
N THR A 124 11.22 -20.93 5.56
CA THR A 124 12.55 -20.66 4.97
C THR A 124 12.43 -19.87 3.68
N LEU A 125 11.46 -20.19 2.83
CA LEU A 125 11.14 -19.44 1.62
C LEU A 125 10.71 -18.02 1.93
N GLY A 126 9.85 -17.80 2.94
CA GLY A 126 9.47 -16.46 3.37
C GLY A 126 10.67 -15.62 3.83
N LYS A 127 11.60 -16.21 4.59
CA LYS A 127 12.85 -15.52 5.00
C LYS A 127 13.76 -15.24 3.81
N LEU A 128 13.83 -16.16 2.84
CA LEU A 128 14.60 -15.99 1.61
C LEU A 128 14.05 -14.81 0.82
N MET A 129 12.75 -14.77 0.55
CA MET A 129 12.10 -13.69 -0.21
C MET A 129 12.28 -12.34 0.49
N ALA A 130 12.10 -12.27 1.81
CA ALA A 130 12.35 -11.05 2.57
C ALA A 130 13.80 -10.57 2.46
N ARG A 131 14.77 -11.48 2.50
CA ARG A 131 16.21 -11.17 2.30
C ARG A 131 16.50 -10.64 0.90
N LEU A 132 15.78 -11.12 -0.11
CA LEU A 132 15.86 -10.67 -1.50
C LEU A 132 15.09 -9.36 -1.75
N GLY A 133 14.46 -8.78 -0.71
CA GLY A 133 13.70 -7.52 -0.82
C GLY A 133 12.26 -7.69 -1.33
N PHE A 134 11.76 -8.91 -1.43
CA PHE A 134 10.38 -9.17 -1.86
C PHE A 134 9.43 -9.20 -0.66
N THR A 135 8.28 -8.58 -0.82
CA THR A 135 7.16 -8.63 0.13
C THR A 135 5.89 -9.05 -0.61
N PRO A 136 4.94 -9.74 0.06
CA PRO A 136 3.64 -10.02 -0.56
C PRO A 136 2.94 -8.70 -0.93
N GLN A 137 2.58 -8.56 -2.20
CA GLN A 137 1.88 -7.41 -2.73
C GLN A 137 0.51 -7.84 -3.27
N ARG A 138 -0.47 -6.95 -3.15
CA ARG A 138 -1.74 -7.14 -3.83
C ARG A 138 -1.58 -6.68 -5.28
N PRO A 139 -1.77 -7.57 -6.28
CA PRO A 139 -1.57 -7.18 -7.67
C PRO A 139 -2.58 -6.11 -8.08
N VAL A 140 -2.13 -5.17 -8.89
CA VAL A 140 -3.00 -4.22 -9.58
C VAL A 140 -3.42 -4.86 -10.90
N TYR A 141 -4.73 -4.94 -11.13
CA TYR A 141 -5.26 -5.41 -12.40
C TYR A 141 -5.28 -4.24 -13.39
N ARG A 142 -4.73 -4.46 -14.56
CA ARG A 142 -4.84 -3.56 -15.72
C ARG A 142 -5.56 -4.29 -16.84
N ALA A 143 -6.44 -3.59 -17.55
CA ALA A 143 -7.10 -4.16 -18.71
C ALA A 143 -6.06 -4.46 -19.80
N TYR A 144 -6.22 -5.58 -20.49
CA TYR A 144 -5.37 -5.91 -21.65
C TYR A 144 -5.50 -4.89 -22.77
N GLU A 145 -6.68 -4.25 -22.85
CA GLU A 145 -7.02 -3.22 -23.83
C GLU A 145 -6.41 -1.85 -23.50
N GLN A 146 -5.75 -1.70 -22.36
CA GLN A 146 -5.10 -0.44 -21.98
C GLN A 146 -3.87 -0.21 -22.87
N ASP A 147 -3.87 0.90 -23.58
CA ASP A 147 -2.71 1.36 -24.37
C ASP A 147 -1.76 2.18 -23.49
N ALA A 148 -0.57 1.61 -23.23
CA ALA A 148 0.45 2.26 -22.44
C ALA A 148 0.99 3.56 -23.09
N ALA A 149 0.99 3.64 -24.43
CA ALA A 149 1.43 4.84 -25.13
C ALA A 149 0.43 5.99 -24.94
N LEU A 150 -0.88 5.72 -24.97
CA LEU A 150 -1.91 6.72 -24.68
C LEU A 150 -1.83 7.21 -23.22
N VAL A 151 -1.57 6.31 -22.26
CA VAL A 151 -1.36 6.70 -20.87
C VAL A 151 -0.11 7.58 -20.71
N GLN A 152 0.98 7.23 -21.37
CA GLN A 152 2.20 8.03 -21.36
C GLN A 152 2.00 9.40 -22.01
N ARG A 153 1.33 9.45 -23.17
CA ARG A 153 0.97 10.69 -23.85
C ARG A 153 0.11 11.59 -22.96
N TRP A 154 -0.88 11.02 -22.27
CA TRP A 154 -1.70 11.75 -21.29
C TRP A 154 -0.83 12.45 -20.26
N HIS A 155 0.12 11.76 -19.65
CA HIS A 155 0.99 12.33 -18.64
C HIS A 155 1.97 13.39 -19.18
N LEU A 156 2.51 13.18 -20.39
CA LEU A 156 3.58 14.02 -20.92
C LEU A 156 3.07 15.20 -21.75
N GLU A 157 1.89 15.05 -22.35
CA GLU A 157 1.38 16.05 -23.30
C GLU A 157 -0.01 16.56 -22.94
N ASP A 158 -1.01 15.66 -22.89
CA ASP A 158 -2.42 16.07 -22.87
C ASP A 158 -2.77 16.76 -21.55
N PHE A 159 -2.38 16.18 -20.41
CA PHE A 159 -2.67 16.76 -19.11
C PHE A 159 -1.86 18.06 -18.82
N PRO A 160 -0.56 18.16 -19.12
CA PRO A 160 0.16 19.44 -19.05
C PRO A 160 -0.45 20.55 -19.91
N ARG A 161 -0.94 20.24 -21.13
CA ARG A 161 -1.67 21.20 -21.98
C ARG A 161 -2.97 21.64 -21.31
N LEU A 162 -3.69 20.70 -20.70
CA LEU A 162 -4.91 20.96 -19.95
C LEU A 162 -4.65 21.90 -18.78
N LEU A 163 -3.61 21.65 -17.99
CA LEU A 163 -3.18 22.51 -16.90
C LEU A 163 -2.83 23.93 -17.37
N ALA A 164 -2.08 24.06 -18.45
CA ALA A 164 -1.73 25.34 -19.05
C ALA A 164 -2.99 26.12 -19.53
N ASN A 165 -3.94 25.39 -20.15
CA ASN A 165 -5.22 25.98 -20.56
C ASN A 165 -6.05 26.44 -19.36
N ALA A 166 -6.17 25.60 -18.34
CA ALA A 166 -6.90 25.94 -17.11
C ALA A 166 -6.32 27.20 -16.46
N LYS A 167 -4.99 27.27 -16.31
CA LYS A 167 -4.31 28.43 -15.74
C LYS A 167 -4.56 29.70 -16.53
N ARG A 168 -4.50 29.64 -17.87
CA ARG A 168 -4.73 30.81 -18.74
C ARG A 168 -6.16 31.33 -18.63
N ARG A 169 -7.14 30.44 -18.44
CA ARG A 169 -8.57 30.78 -18.36
C ARG A 169 -9.05 31.06 -16.93
N GLY A 170 -8.22 30.85 -15.93
CA GLY A 170 -8.66 30.86 -14.53
C GLY A 170 -9.66 29.74 -14.23
N ALA A 171 -9.61 28.63 -14.97
CA ALA A 171 -10.54 27.52 -14.83
C ALA A 171 -10.06 26.51 -13.78
N MET A 172 -11.00 25.86 -13.14
CA MET A 172 -10.74 24.77 -12.20
C MET A 172 -10.79 23.43 -12.93
N ILE A 173 -9.77 22.60 -12.73
CA ILE A 173 -9.80 21.20 -13.21
C ILE A 173 -10.47 20.33 -12.14
N MET A 174 -11.48 19.59 -12.57
CA MET A 174 -12.14 18.58 -11.76
C MET A 174 -12.12 17.22 -12.50
N PHE A 175 -12.11 16.16 -11.73
CA PHE A 175 -12.25 14.79 -12.21
C PHE A 175 -13.55 14.22 -11.70
N ALA A 176 -14.30 13.55 -12.56
CA ALA A 176 -15.58 12.95 -12.17
C ALA A 176 -15.64 11.47 -12.56
N ASP A 177 -16.47 10.75 -11.82
CA ASP A 177 -16.74 9.33 -12.00
C ASP A 177 -18.12 8.93 -11.48
N GLU A 178 -18.67 7.83 -12.00
CA GLU A 178 -19.87 7.21 -11.49
C GLU A 178 -19.55 5.93 -10.72
N ALA A 179 -20.26 5.75 -9.61
CA ALA A 179 -20.13 4.54 -8.83
C ALA A 179 -21.47 4.04 -8.28
N GLY A 180 -21.59 2.73 -8.21
CA GLY A 180 -22.68 2.06 -7.49
C GLY A 180 -22.17 1.46 -6.18
N MET A 181 -23.01 1.49 -5.15
CA MET A 181 -22.79 0.71 -3.94
C MET A 181 -24.00 -0.17 -3.64
N ARG A 182 -23.71 -1.40 -3.21
CA ARG A 182 -24.72 -2.40 -2.84
C ARG A 182 -24.70 -2.64 -1.34
N THR A 183 -25.84 -3.09 -0.80
CA THR A 183 -25.95 -3.46 0.62
C THR A 183 -25.08 -4.65 1.02
N ASP A 184 -24.74 -5.53 0.06
CA ASP A 184 -23.87 -6.70 0.27
C ASP A 184 -22.37 -6.43 0.05
N TYR A 185 -21.97 -5.17 -0.07
CA TYR A 185 -20.55 -4.82 -0.18
C TYR A 185 -19.85 -5.02 1.17
N HIS A 186 -18.79 -5.82 1.18
CA HIS A 186 -18.00 -6.12 2.37
C HIS A 186 -16.69 -5.30 2.38
N ALA A 187 -16.41 -4.66 3.50
CA ALA A 187 -15.16 -3.93 3.70
C ALA A 187 -14.43 -4.44 4.95
N GLY A 188 -13.31 -5.08 4.69
CA GLY A 188 -12.31 -5.37 5.72
C GLY A 188 -12.62 -6.59 6.60
N THR A 189 -11.93 -6.63 7.73
CA THR A 189 -11.96 -7.68 8.75
C THR A 189 -12.49 -7.11 10.06
N THR A 190 -12.97 -8.00 10.95
CA THR A 190 -13.34 -7.64 12.33
C THR A 190 -12.67 -8.57 13.32
N TRP A 191 -12.71 -8.23 14.59
CA TRP A 191 -12.12 -9.04 15.66
C TRP A 191 -13.09 -10.13 16.10
N SER A 192 -12.56 -11.34 16.29
CA SER A 192 -13.27 -12.50 16.84
C SER A 192 -12.25 -13.38 17.59
N PRO A 193 -12.68 -14.20 18.54
CA PRO A 193 -11.80 -15.19 19.18
C PRO A 193 -11.14 -16.09 18.13
N ARG A 194 -9.90 -16.50 18.37
CA ARG A 194 -9.15 -17.34 17.44
C ARG A 194 -9.90 -18.65 17.15
N GLY A 195 -10.05 -18.95 15.87
CA GLY A 195 -10.77 -20.14 15.41
C GLY A 195 -12.29 -19.96 15.26
N LEU A 196 -12.85 -18.80 15.65
CA LEU A 196 -14.27 -18.51 15.49
C LEU A 196 -14.45 -17.43 14.41
N THR A 197 -15.06 -17.81 13.30
CA THR A 197 -15.40 -16.85 12.24
C THR A 197 -16.62 -16.02 12.67
N PRO A 198 -16.51 -14.68 12.70
CA PRO A 198 -17.64 -13.84 13.07
C PRO A 198 -18.71 -13.88 11.98
N VAL A 199 -19.97 -14.00 12.39
CA VAL A 199 -21.13 -13.97 11.49
C VAL A 199 -21.73 -12.57 11.51
N VAL A 200 -21.81 -11.96 10.33
CA VAL A 200 -22.49 -10.69 10.11
C VAL A 200 -23.83 -10.98 9.43
N ARG A 201 -24.93 -10.65 10.09
CA ARG A 201 -26.25 -10.74 9.46
C ARG A 201 -26.38 -9.63 8.41
N ALA A 202 -26.77 -9.98 7.21
CA ALA A 202 -27.01 -9.08 6.09
C ALA A 202 -28.41 -9.36 5.51
N THR A 203 -28.99 -8.38 4.84
CA THR A 203 -30.21 -8.59 4.06
C THR A 203 -29.92 -9.49 2.86
N GLY A 204 -30.89 -10.37 2.53
CA GLY A 204 -30.82 -11.15 1.29
C GLY A 204 -31.13 -10.34 0.03
N GLN A 205 -31.58 -9.09 0.19
CA GLN A 205 -31.88 -8.20 -0.93
C GLN A 205 -30.61 -7.46 -1.40
N ARG A 206 -30.30 -7.60 -2.69
CA ARG A 206 -29.17 -6.91 -3.34
C ARG A 206 -29.59 -5.54 -3.85
N VAL A 207 -29.86 -4.64 -2.92
CA VAL A 207 -30.24 -3.27 -3.26
C VAL A 207 -28.98 -2.44 -3.58
N SER A 208 -29.06 -1.59 -4.61
CA SER A 208 -27.99 -0.68 -5.00
C SER A 208 -28.45 0.78 -5.02
N VAL A 209 -27.52 1.67 -4.73
CA VAL A 209 -27.67 3.12 -4.88
C VAL A 209 -26.54 3.61 -5.78
N GLN A 210 -26.87 4.49 -6.71
CA GLN A 210 -25.92 5.06 -7.67
C GLN A 210 -25.55 6.50 -7.27
N MET A 211 -24.37 6.92 -7.64
CA MET A 211 -23.83 8.23 -7.32
C MET A 211 -22.84 8.67 -8.39
N ILE A 212 -22.75 9.98 -8.56
CA ILE A 212 -21.73 10.65 -9.36
C ILE A 212 -21.01 11.61 -8.42
N SER A 213 -19.69 11.73 -8.53
CA SER A 213 -18.92 12.79 -7.88
C SER A 213 -17.96 13.47 -8.84
N ALA A 214 -17.51 14.65 -8.44
CA ALA A 214 -16.44 15.38 -9.07
C ALA A 214 -15.56 16.02 -8.00
N ILE A 215 -14.23 15.85 -8.12
CA ILE A 215 -13.24 16.42 -7.20
C ILE A 215 -12.28 17.35 -7.92
N GLY A 216 -12.01 18.49 -7.29
CA GLY A 216 -11.03 19.47 -7.75
C GLY A 216 -9.69 19.37 -7.03
N THR A 217 -8.62 19.81 -7.70
CA THR A 217 -7.26 19.87 -7.13
C THR A 217 -7.16 20.74 -5.89
N ASN A 218 -8.10 21.67 -5.71
CA ASN A 218 -8.24 22.51 -4.52
C ASN A 218 -8.87 21.80 -3.31
N GLY A 219 -9.30 20.51 -3.48
CA GLY A 219 -9.97 19.72 -2.45
C GLY A 219 -11.50 19.88 -2.43
N GLN A 220 -12.07 20.55 -3.41
CA GLN A 220 -13.52 20.66 -3.57
C GLN A 220 -14.08 19.29 -4.02
N LEU A 221 -15.23 18.91 -3.46
CA LEU A 221 -16.01 17.72 -3.82
C LEU A 221 -17.44 18.16 -4.09
N GLN A 222 -17.98 17.77 -5.25
CA GLN A 222 -19.40 17.84 -5.58
C GLN A 222 -19.93 16.44 -5.84
N PHE A 223 -21.18 16.17 -5.49
CA PHE A 223 -21.75 14.83 -5.70
C PHE A 223 -23.26 14.89 -5.89
N MET A 224 -23.79 13.86 -6.54
CA MET A 224 -25.21 13.60 -6.70
C MET A 224 -25.49 12.11 -6.43
N ILE A 225 -26.52 11.81 -5.65
CA ILE A 225 -27.03 10.45 -5.44
C ILE A 225 -28.33 10.30 -6.22
N TYR A 226 -28.42 9.27 -7.06
CA TYR A 226 -29.56 9.06 -7.92
C TYR A 226 -30.03 7.60 -7.90
N GLU A 227 -31.21 7.36 -8.46
CA GLU A 227 -31.82 6.05 -8.56
C GLU A 227 -31.87 5.57 -10.00
N GLY A 228 -31.85 4.25 -10.17
CA GLY A 228 -31.88 3.63 -11.48
C GLY A 228 -30.50 3.48 -12.11
N ARG A 229 -30.45 3.50 -13.44
CA ARG A 229 -29.20 3.40 -14.20
C ARG A 229 -28.64 4.80 -14.51
N GLY A 230 -27.34 4.91 -14.61
CA GLY A 230 -26.70 6.09 -15.17
C GLY A 230 -27.11 6.28 -16.64
N THR A 231 -27.63 7.43 -16.97
CA THR A 231 -28.00 7.82 -18.33
C THR A 231 -27.39 9.16 -18.68
N ALA A 232 -27.40 9.53 -19.95
CA ALA A 232 -26.92 10.83 -20.41
C ALA A 232 -27.70 12.00 -19.77
N GLU A 233 -29.00 11.81 -19.50
CA GLU A 233 -29.85 12.82 -18.83
C GLU A 233 -29.41 13.01 -17.37
N VAL A 234 -29.17 11.91 -16.65
CA VAL A 234 -28.65 11.96 -15.26
C VAL A 234 -27.31 12.66 -15.21
N PHE A 235 -26.39 12.34 -16.11
CA PHE A 235 -25.09 12.98 -16.19
C PHE A 235 -25.22 14.46 -16.52
N ARG A 236 -26.05 14.84 -17.51
CA ARG A 236 -26.35 16.24 -17.81
C ARG A 236 -26.90 16.99 -16.58
N ASP A 237 -27.79 16.38 -15.80
CA ASP A 237 -28.37 17.02 -14.62
C ASP A 237 -27.32 17.19 -13.51
N PHE A 238 -26.38 16.25 -13.40
CA PHE A 238 -25.18 16.43 -12.55
C PHE A 238 -24.31 17.62 -13.03
N LEU A 239 -24.08 17.75 -14.34
CA LEU A 239 -23.33 18.88 -14.90
C LEU A 239 -24.02 20.22 -14.61
N LYS A 240 -25.36 20.28 -14.66
CA LYS A 240 -26.12 21.47 -14.23
C LYS A 240 -25.87 21.80 -12.76
N GLN A 241 -25.97 20.78 -11.90
CA GLN A 241 -25.72 20.93 -10.47
C GLN A 241 -24.28 21.42 -10.21
N LEU A 242 -23.31 20.89 -10.94
CA LEU A 242 -21.88 21.24 -10.81
C LEU A 242 -21.63 22.73 -11.08
N LEU A 243 -22.38 23.34 -11.99
CA LEU A 243 -22.25 24.76 -12.32
C LEU A 243 -22.99 25.69 -11.36
N ILE A 244 -23.87 25.17 -10.49
CA ILE A 244 -24.56 26.02 -9.50
C ILE A 244 -23.53 26.57 -8.50
N GLY A 245 -23.41 27.91 -8.47
CA GLY A 245 -22.46 28.60 -7.59
C GLY A 245 -20.99 28.50 -8.02
N ALA A 246 -20.70 27.97 -9.20
CA ALA A 246 -19.35 27.97 -9.75
C ALA A 246 -18.90 29.41 -10.05
N VAL A 247 -17.83 29.86 -9.37
CA VAL A 247 -17.27 31.22 -9.53
C VAL A 247 -16.25 31.33 -10.67
N GLN A 248 -15.81 30.19 -11.20
CA GLN A 248 -14.82 30.08 -12.28
C GLN A 248 -15.22 28.97 -13.27
N PRO A 249 -14.76 29.03 -14.51
CA PRO A 249 -15.00 27.94 -15.47
C PRO A 249 -14.47 26.61 -14.95
N ILE A 250 -15.14 25.53 -15.33
CA ILE A 250 -14.77 24.15 -14.95
C ILE A 250 -14.31 23.39 -16.18
N ILE A 251 -13.13 22.79 -16.09
CA ILE A 251 -12.64 21.76 -17.00
C ILE A 251 -12.85 20.44 -16.30
N LEU A 252 -13.81 19.64 -16.78
CA LEU A 252 -14.18 18.37 -16.18
C LEU A 252 -13.55 17.21 -16.98
N VAL A 253 -12.75 16.42 -16.29
CA VAL A 253 -12.12 15.22 -16.86
C VAL A 253 -12.95 14.01 -16.44
N VAL A 254 -13.38 13.22 -17.42
CA VAL A 254 -14.22 12.03 -17.26
C VAL A 254 -13.63 10.85 -18.04
N ASP A 255 -14.12 9.65 -17.81
CA ASP A 255 -13.78 8.51 -18.66
C ASP A 255 -14.43 8.60 -20.06
N GLY A 256 -14.04 7.67 -20.94
CA GLY A 256 -14.54 7.65 -22.31
C GLY A 256 -15.90 6.99 -22.50
N HIS A 257 -16.71 6.82 -21.44
CA HIS A 257 -18.02 6.15 -21.52
C HIS A 257 -18.97 6.86 -22.49
N SER A 258 -19.83 6.10 -23.16
CA SER A 258 -20.75 6.64 -24.20
C SER A 258 -21.74 7.66 -23.67
N ILE A 259 -22.13 7.58 -22.39
CA ILE A 259 -23.03 8.55 -21.73
C ILE A 259 -22.43 9.97 -21.76
N HIS A 260 -21.12 10.10 -21.53
CA HIS A 260 -20.43 11.39 -21.49
C HIS A 260 -20.30 12.02 -22.89
N LYS A 261 -20.35 11.19 -23.92
CA LYS A 261 -20.27 11.61 -25.36
C LYS A 261 -21.62 11.75 -26.00
N ALA A 262 -22.70 11.52 -25.27
CA ALA A 262 -24.05 11.61 -25.81
C ALA A 262 -24.38 13.03 -26.27
N LYS A 263 -25.16 13.15 -27.37
CA LYS A 263 -25.53 14.42 -27.99
C LYS A 263 -26.12 15.41 -27.00
N ILE A 264 -27.02 14.96 -26.12
CA ILE A 264 -27.67 15.82 -25.09
C ILE A 264 -26.66 16.41 -24.10
N VAL A 265 -25.56 15.71 -23.84
CA VAL A 265 -24.48 16.20 -22.95
C VAL A 265 -23.63 17.23 -23.69
N GLN A 266 -23.29 16.97 -24.97
CA GLN A 266 -22.52 17.89 -25.80
C GLN A 266 -23.28 19.21 -26.03
N GLU A 267 -24.56 19.13 -26.41
CA GLU A 267 -25.43 20.29 -26.58
C GLU A 267 -25.52 21.12 -25.28
N TYR A 268 -25.61 20.45 -24.14
CA TYR A 268 -25.60 21.17 -22.86
C TYR A 268 -24.26 21.85 -22.60
N VAL A 269 -23.14 21.18 -22.79
CA VAL A 269 -21.80 21.76 -22.59
C VAL A 269 -21.60 22.98 -23.51
N GLU A 270 -21.96 22.87 -24.78
CA GLU A 270 -21.91 23.99 -25.74
C GLU A 270 -22.76 25.18 -25.28
N SER A 271 -23.95 24.93 -24.72
CA SER A 271 -24.84 25.97 -24.21
C SER A 271 -24.28 26.73 -22.99
N THR A 272 -23.20 26.26 -22.39
CA THR A 272 -22.58 26.92 -21.20
C THR A 272 -21.64 28.06 -21.56
N ASP A 273 -21.42 28.34 -22.87
CA ASP A 273 -20.51 29.38 -23.36
C ASP A 273 -19.12 29.32 -22.73
N GLY A 274 -18.57 28.12 -22.63
CA GLY A 274 -17.23 27.87 -22.10
C GLY A 274 -17.13 27.88 -20.58
N LYS A 275 -18.22 27.96 -19.82
CA LYS A 275 -18.20 27.78 -18.37
C LYS A 275 -17.89 26.33 -17.97
N LEU A 276 -18.22 25.38 -18.85
CA LEU A 276 -17.91 23.96 -18.69
C LEU A 276 -17.25 23.43 -19.97
N GLU A 277 -16.18 22.67 -19.80
CA GLU A 277 -15.50 21.96 -20.86
C GLU A 277 -15.25 20.50 -20.44
N LEU A 278 -15.52 19.54 -21.31
CA LEU A 278 -15.29 18.12 -21.06
C LEU A 278 -14.00 17.65 -21.73
N HIS A 279 -13.19 16.90 -20.97
CA HIS A 279 -12.02 16.18 -21.45
C HIS A 279 -12.12 14.71 -21.06
N TYR A 280 -11.52 13.84 -21.88
CA TYR A 280 -11.64 12.40 -21.70
C TYR A 280 -10.30 11.80 -21.33
N LEU A 281 -10.32 10.91 -20.33
CA LEU A 281 -9.19 10.05 -19.99
C LEU A 281 -8.89 9.06 -21.14
N PRO A 282 -7.65 8.58 -21.23
CA PRO A 282 -7.33 7.45 -22.09
C PRO A 282 -8.24 6.24 -21.79
N PRO A 283 -8.65 5.48 -22.81
CA PRO A 283 -9.48 4.30 -22.61
C PRO A 283 -8.84 3.30 -21.63
N TYR A 284 -9.66 2.64 -20.84
CA TYR A 284 -9.24 1.59 -19.90
C TYR A 284 -8.17 2.03 -18.89
N ALA A 285 -8.15 3.30 -18.51
CA ALA A 285 -7.16 3.86 -17.59
C ALA A 285 -7.80 4.48 -16.33
N PRO A 286 -8.62 3.72 -15.53
CA PRO A 286 -9.29 4.24 -14.34
C PRO A 286 -8.31 4.73 -13.27
N GLN A 287 -7.09 4.16 -13.23
CA GLN A 287 -6.05 4.60 -12.30
C GLN A 287 -5.64 6.06 -12.47
N LEU A 288 -5.94 6.68 -13.63
CA LEU A 288 -5.70 8.10 -13.87
C LEU A 288 -6.79 9.00 -13.28
N ASN A 289 -7.90 8.42 -12.80
CA ASN A 289 -9.00 9.17 -12.20
C ASN A 289 -8.87 9.20 -10.66
N PRO A 290 -8.49 10.33 -10.07
CA PRO A 290 -8.39 10.43 -8.61
C PRO A 290 -9.74 10.29 -7.90
N ASP A 291 -10.87 10.47 -8.60
CA ASP A 291 -12.22 10.30 -8.04
C ASP A 291 -12.52 8.84 -7.66
N GLU A 292 -11.83 7.84 -8.22
CA GLU A 292 -11.86 6.46 -7.77
C GLU A 292 -11.51 6.31 -6.28
N GLN A 293 -10.66 7.18 -5.75
CA GLN A 293 -10.30 7.18 -4.33
C GLN A 293 -11.44 7.70 -3.43
N VAL A 294 -12.31 8.56 -3.95
CA VAL A 294 -13.55 8.97 -3.29
C VAL A 294 -14.41 7.74 -3.04
N TRP A 295 -14.62 6.93 -4.09
CA TRP A 295 -15.45 5.73 -4.01
C TRP A 295 -14.89 4.69 -3.07
N LYS A 296 -13.60 4.47 -3.09
CA LYS A 296 -12.93 3.58 -2.16
C LYS A 296 -13.16 4.03 -0.71
N ASN A 297 -12.92 5.29 -0.40
CA ASN A 297 -13.11 5.86 0.93
C ASN A 297 -14.55 5.73 1.42
N VAL A 298 -15.50 6.13 0.58
CA VAL A 298 -16.94 6.12 0.89
C VAL A 298 -17.46 4.69 1.06
N LYS A 299 -17.16 3.78 0.11
CA LYS A 299 -17.60 2.38 0.16
C LYS A 299 -17.07 1.65 1.39
N GLU A 300 -15.78 1.80 1.70
CA GLU A 300 -15.17 1.20 2.89
C GLU A 300 -15.81 1.70 4.19
N ARG A 301 -16.14 2.99 4.26
CA ARG A 301 -16.78 3.59 5.44
C ARG A 301 -18.21 3.11 5.62
N VAL A 302 -19.01 3.14 4.57
CA VAL A 302 -20.43 2.77 4.61
C VAL A 302 -20.61 1.28 4.85
N ALA A 303 -19.78 0.43 4.23
CA ALA A 303 -19.85 -1.02 4.42
C ALA A 303 -19.66 -1.45 5.89
N LYS A 304 -18.82 -0.72 6.65
CA LYS A 304 -18.62 -0.97 8.09
C LYS A 304 -19.86 -0.65 8.94
N GLN A 305 -20.83 0.13 8.41
CA GLN A 305 -22.05 0.55 9.10
C GLN A 305 -23.24 -0.37 8.81
N LYS A 306 -23.07 -1.39 7.94
CA LYS A 306 -24.03 -2.46 7.65
C LYS A 306 -25.43 -1.93 7.24
N PRO A 307 -25.56 -1.23 6.10
CA PRO A 307 -26.86 -0.80 5.63
C PRO A 307 -27.77 -2.04 5.38
N VAL A 308 -29.01 -1.97 5.85
CA VAL A 308 -29.96 -3.11 5.79
C VAL A 308 -30.95 -2.97 4.63
N ASP A 309 -31.17 -1.77 4.13
CA ASP A 309 -32.09 -1.46 3.04
C ASP A 309 -31.59 -0.28 2.19
N LYS A 310 -32.34 0.07 1.15
CA LYS A 310 -32.02 1.15 0.22
C LYS A 310 -32.01 2.52 0.90
N PHE A 311 -32.92 2.73 1.83
CA PHE A 311 -33.04 4.02 2.53
C PHE A 311 -31.85 4.26 3.45
N SER A 312 -31.51 3.28 4.30
CA SER A 312 -30.34 3.35 5.17
C SER A 312 -29.05 3.47 4.36
N LEU A 313 -28.92 2.72 3.25
CA LEU A 313 -27.75 2.83 2.37
C LEU A 313 -27.60 4.25 1.81
N ARG A 314 -28.71 4.87 1.32
CA ARG A 314 -28.71 6.23 0.78
C ARG A 314 -28.32 7.28 1.84
N ILE A 315 -28.85 7.17 3.05
CA ILE A 315 -28.51 8.07 4.16
C ILE A 315 -27.03 7.95 4.52
N LEU A 316 -26.51 6.73 4.65
CA LEU A 316 -25.12 6.49 5.01
C LEU A 316 -24.14 6.97 3.92
N LEU A 317 -24.51 6.77 2.65
CA LEU A 317 -23.74 7.29 1.52
C LEU A 317 -23.71 8.83 1.51
N HIS A 318 -24.88 9.45 1.66
CA HIS A 318 -24.98 10.91 1.74
C HIS A 318 -24.14 11.47 2.90
N ALA A 319 -24.26 10.90 4.10
CA ALA A 319 -23.50 11.33 5.27
C ALA A 319 -21.97 11.14 5.07
N ALA A 320 -21.56 10.04 4.40
CA ALA A 320 -20.16 9.81 4.10
C ALA A 320 -19.60 10.81 3.09
N LEU A 321 -20.36 11.16 2.05
CA LEU A 321 -19.98 12.14 1.04
C LEU A 321 -19.95 13.56 1.61
N VAL A 322 -20.96 13.98 2.39
CA VAL A 322 -20.97 15.28 3.09
C VAL A 322 -19.79 15.40 4.05
N ARG A 323 -19.49 14.33 4.81
CA ARG A 323 -18.30 14.31 5.66
C ARG A 323 -17.02 14.53 4.84
N LEU A 324 -16.89 13.83 3.70
CA LEU A 324 -15.70 13.95 2.86
C LEU A 324 -15.59 15.33 2.22
N GLN A 325 -16.71 15.93 1.83
CA GLN A 325 -16.81 17.31 1.33
C GLN A 325 -16.30 18.34 2.36
N GLY A 326 -16.52 18.08 3.66
CA GLY A 326 -15.98 18.88 4.75
C GLY A 326 -14.50 18.63 5.07
N LEU A 327 -13.79 17.78 4.30
CA LEU A 327 -12.39 17.38 4.54
C LEU A 327 -11.52 17.60 3.28
N PRO A 328 -11.36 18.86 2.83
CA PRO A 328 -10.66 19.17 1.58
C PRO A 328 -9.22 18.65 1.53
N GLU A 329 -8.55 18.53 2.68
CA GLU A 329 -7.20 17.98 2.76
C GLU A 329 -7.15 16.49 2.35
N ILE A 330 -8.18 15.72 2.72
CA ILE A 330 -8.28 14.32 2.32
C ILE A 330 -8.52 14.23 0.82
N VAL A 331 -9.42 15.06 0.29
CA VAL A 331 -9.70 15.10 -1.15
C VAL A 331 -8.45 15.50 -1.94
N ARG A 332 -7.69 16.51 -1.51
CA ARG A 332 -6.37 16.84 -2.09
C ARG A 332 -5.38 15.67 -2.03
N GLY A 333 -5.46 14.86 -0.96
CA GLY A 333 -4.64 13.67 -0.80
C GLY A 333 -4.85 12.63 -1.90
N PHE A 334 -6.04 12.53 -2.47
CA PHE A 334 -6.36 11.58 -3.55
C PHE A 334 -5.56 11.82 -4.82
N PHE A 335 -5.26 13.07 -5.12
CA PHE A 335 -4.41 13.45 -6.25
C PHE A 335 -2.94 13.07 -6.06
N ARG A 336 -2.49 12.82 -4.80
CA ARG A 336 -1.13 12.38 -4.47
C ARG A 336 -0.97 10.86 -4.49
N HIS A 337 -2.03 10.10 -4.81
CA HIS A 337 -1.93 8.65 -4.97
C HIS A 337 -0.88 8.35 -6.07
N PRO A 338 -0.01 7.32 -5.91
CA PRO A 338 1.07 7.04 -6.86
C PRO A 338 0.62 6.94 -8.31
N ASP A 339 -0.59 6.41 -8.55
CA ASP A 339 -1.16 6.28 -9.89
C ASP A 339 -1.63 7.63 -10.45
N CYS A 340 -1.96 8.61 -9.58
CA CYS A 340 -2.40 9.96 -9.93
C CYS A 340 -1.31 11.02 -9.70
N ALA A 341 -0.23 10.71 -8.97
CA ALA A 341 0.76 11.69 -8.49
C ALA A 341 1.53 12.43 -9.59
N ARG A 342 1.40 12.00 -10.85
CA ARG A 342 1.93 12.73 -12.01
C ARG A 342 0.93 13.75 -12.58
N ILE A 343 -0.24 13.89 -11.92
CA ILE A 343 -1.33 14.79 -12.30
C ILE A 343 -1.17 16.19 -11.65
N ILE A 344 -0.34 16.30 -10.59
CA ILE A 344 -0.09 17.59 -9.88
C ILE A 344 1.38 17.94 -9.91
#